data_6ba53e64b4290b30108191afe3f682c2
#
_entry.id   6ba53e64b4290b30108191afe3f682c2
#
_cell.length_a   1.000
_cell.length_b   1.000
_cell.length_c   1.000
_cell.angle_alpha   90.00
_cell.angle_beta   90.00
_cell.angle_gamma   90.00
#
_symmetry.space_group_name_H-M   'P 1'
#
loop_
_entity.id
_entity.type
_entity.pdbx_description
1 polymer ?
#
loop_
_entity_poly.entity_id
_entity_poly.type
_entity_poly.pdbx_seq_one_letter_code
_entity_poly.pdbx_strand_id
1 'polypeptide(L)'
;ADIPHLQRLRVHSRLPVVLPERVDAALLRWLTGTRLRPVLVLHANHAREIDDSVADAAARLRGAGVPLLNQAVLLRGINDHVDALADLSERLFEVGVMPYYLHLLDRVRGAAHFEVPEAEALTLHRALAARLPGYLLPRLAREEPGAPGKTLIL
;
A
#
# COMPACT_ATOMS: atom_id res chain seq x y z
N ALA A 1 -22.16 4.48 9.96
CA ALA A 1 -22.78 3.29 9.39
C ALA A 1 -24.26 3.51 8.99
N ASP A 2 -24.81 4.68 9.27
CA ASP A 2 -26.25 4.97 9.11
C ASP A 2 -26.64 5.45 7.70
N ILE A 3 -25.67 5.54 6.78
CA ILE A 3 -25.90 5.90 5.38
C ILE A 3 -26.20 4.62 4.60
N PRO A 4 -27.44 4.37 4.13
CA PRO A 4 -27.89 3.05 3.66
C PRO A 4 -27.12 2.54 2.44
N HIS A 5 -26.72 3.40 1.51
CA HIS A 5 -26.05 3.02 0.27
C HIS A 5 -24.55 2.71 0.44
N LEU A 6 -23.92 3.07 1.57
CA LEU A 6 -22.53 2.69 1.84
C LEU A 6 -22.43 1.20 2.17
N GLN A 7 -21.53 0.50 1.50
CA GLN A 7 -21.31 -0.94 1.65
C GLN A 7 -19.90 -1.27 2.18
N ARG A 8 -18.94 -0.36 1.99
CA ARG A 8 -17.54 -0.59 2.30
C ARG A 8 -16.95 0.58 3.07
N LEU A 9 -16.01 0.26 3.96
CA LEU A 9 -15.17 1.22 4.66
C LEU A 9 -13.72 0.96 4.26
N ARG A 10 -13.10 1.87 3.49
CA ARG A 10 -11.69 1.77 3.17
C ARG A 10 -10.91 2.79 3.99
N VAL A 11 -9.97 2.31 4.77
CA VAL A 11 -9.07 3.13 5.59
C VAL A 11 -7.67 3.08 5.00
N HIS A 12 -7.04 4.21 4.77
CA HIS A 12 -5.65 4.34 4.40
C HIS A 12 -4.85 4.79 5.62
N SER A 13 -3.80 4.05 5.98
CA SER A 13 -3.01 4.40 7.16
C SER A 13 -1.59 3.84 7.10
N ARG A 14 -0.62 4.66 7.51
CA ARG A 14 0.74 4.22 7.81
C ARG A 14 0.87 3.67 9.24
N LEU A 15 -0.14 3.88 10.08
CA LEU A 15 -0.11 3.53 11.50
C LEU A 15 0.32 2.08 11.76
N PRO A 16 -0.23 1.05 11.08
CA PRO A 16 0.14 -0.34 11.36
C PRO A 16 1.61 -0.66 11.03
N VAL A 17 2.27 0.18 10.22
CA VAL A 17 3.68 0.03 9.85
C VAL A 17 4.58 0.74 10.85
N VAL A 18 4.20 1.93 11.33
CA VAL A 18 5.06 2.75 12.20
C VAL A 18 4.79 2.56 13.69
N LEU A 19 3.60 2.08 14.06
CA LEU A 19 3.14 1.81 15.42
C LEU A 19 2.25 0.56 15.42
N PRO A 20 2.82 -0.64 15.14
CA PRO A 20 2.06 -1.88 14.98
C PRO A 20 1.30 -2.28 16.26
N GLU A 21 1.75 -1.86 17.43
CA GLU A 21 1.06 -2.09 18.72
C GLU A 21 -0.30 -1.38 18.80
N ARG A 22 -0.54 -0.36 17.98
CA ARG A 22 -1.85 0.33 17.89
C ARG A 22 -2.90 -0.48 17.12
N VAL A 23 -2.50 -1.60 16.51
CA VAL A 23 -3.45 -2.59 16.00
C VAL A 23 -3.94 -3.44 17.16
N ASP A 24 -4.69 -2.82 18.05
CA ASP A 24 -5.23 -3.40 19.27
C ASP A 24 -6.71 -3.85 19.12
N ALA A 25 -7.26 -4.42 20.16
CA ALA A 25 -8.65 -4.87 20.18
C ALA A 25 -9.66 -3.73 19.97
N ALA A 26 -9.32 -2.49 20.32
CA ALA A 26 -10.19 -1.34 20.12
C ALA A 26 -10.25 -0.96 18.65
N LEU A 27 -9.12 -0.91 17.96
CA LEU A 27 -9.07 -0.69 16.51
C LEU A 27 -9.82 -1.79 15.75
N LEU A 28 -9.61 -3.06 16.11
CA LEU A 28 -10.31 -4.18 15.47
C LEU A 28 -11.83 -4.08 15.62
N ARG A 29 -12.31 -3.83 16.84
CA ARG A 29 -13.75 -3.59 17.07
C ARG A 29 -14.28 -2.41 16.28
N TRP A 30 -13.53 -1.31 16.20
CA TRP A 30 -13.92 -0.13 15.42
C TRP A 30 -14.06 -0.46 13.93
N LEU A 31 -13.11 -1.18 13.36
CA LEU A 31 -13.10 -1.56 11.94
C LEU A 31 -14.24 -2.54 11.62
N THR A 32 -14.48 -3.53 12.48
CA THR A 32 -15.40 -4.65 12.19
C THR A 32 -16.77 -4.53 12.85
N GLY A 33 -16.94 -3.62 13.80
CA GLY A 33 -18.18 -3.43 14.58
C GLY A 33 -19.31 -2.74 13.83
N THR A 34 -19.24 -2.66 12.49
CA THR A 34 -20.30 -2.04 11.67
C THR A 34 -20.73 -3.02 10.55
N ARG A 35 -21.87 -2.70 9.89
CA ARG A 35 -22.33 -3.46 8.72
C ARG A 35 -21.44 -3.27 7.46
N LEU A 36 -20.55 -2.27 7.48
CA LEU A 36 -19.67 -1.97 6.35
C LEU A 36 -18.53 -3.01 6.28
N ARG A 37 -18.19 -3.44 5.08
CA ARG A 37 -17.04 -4.33 4.86
C ARG A 37 -15.75 -3.51 4.92
N PRO A 38 -14.89 -3.72 5.93
CA PRO A 38 -13.66 -2.97 6.05
C PRO A 38 -12.61 -3.44 5.04
N VAL A 39 -11.78 -2.51 4.58
CA VAL A 39 -10.53 -2.76 3.85
C VAL A 39 -9.50 -1.79 4.41
N LEU A 40 -8.32 -2.28 4.78
CA LEU A 40 -7.23 -1.43 5.24
C LEU A 40 -6.12 -1.40 4.19
N VAL A 41 -5.73 -0.20 3.78
CA VAL A 41 -4.61 0.03 2.87
C VAL A 41 -3.43 0.55 3.69
N LEU A 42 -2.40 -0.28 3.78
CA LEU A 42 -1.13 0.05 4.41
C LEU A 42 -0.31 0.98 3.49
N HIS A 43 0.63 1.70 4.08
CA HIS A 43 1.59 2.53 3.36
C HIS A 43 3.01 2.11 3.78
N ALA A 44 3.59 1.16 3.05
CA ALA A 44 4.99 0.75 3.17
C ALA A 44 5.68 0.92 1.82
N ASN A 45 6.89 1.45 1.82
CA ASN A 45 7.67 1.76 0.62
C ASN A 45 8.85 0.79 0.42
N HIS A 46 9.22 0.02 1.45
CA HIS A 46 10.36 -0.89 1.43
C HIS A 46 10.10 -2.13 2.29
N ALA A 47 10.64 -3.30 1.88
CA ALA A 47 10.48 -4.56 2.61
C ALA A 47 10.95 -4.48 4.07
N ARG A 48 11.98 -3.68 4.35
CA ARG A 48 12.50 -3.46 5.71
C ARG A 48 11.53 -2.78 6.68
N GLU A 49 10.46 -2.18 6.18
CA GLU A 49 9.39 -1.64 7.02
C GLU A 49 8.43 -2.75 7.54
N ILE A 50 8.54 -3.96 7.02
CA ILE A 50 7.67 -5.08 7.36
C ILE A 50 8.47 -6.08 8.24
N ASP A 51 8.68 -5.70 9.48
CA ASP A 51 9.29 -6.54 10.50
C ASP A 51 8.27 -7.51 11.15
N ASP A 52 8.70 -8.29 12.12
CA ASP A 52 7.85 -9.27 12.79
C ASP A 52 6.69 -8.62 13.55
N SER A 53 6.86 -7.42 14.10
CA SER A 53 5.80 -6.70 14.79
C SER A 53 4.71 -6.21 13.84
N VAL A 54 5.08 -5.80 12.64
CA VAL A 54 4.15 -5.45 11.54
C VAL A 54 3.47 -6.71 11.00
N ALA A 55 4.19 -7.82 10.88
CA ALA A 55 3.63 -9.11 10.47
C ALA A 55 2.54 -9.58 11.45
N ASP A 56 2.80 -9.48 12.77
CA ASP A 56 1.83 -9.79 13.82
C ASP A 56 0.60 -8.86 13.77
N ALA A 57 0.80 -7.56 13.52
CA ALA A 57 -0.30 -6.62 13.35
C ALA A 57 -1.15 -6.97 12.13
N ALA A 58 -0.51 -7.34 11.00
CA ALA A 58 -1.20 -7.81 9.81
C ALA A 58 -1.99 -9.11 10.08
N ALA A 59 -1.40 -10.05 10.83
CA ALA A 59 -2.06 -11.29 11.21
C ALA A 59 -3.32 -11.03 12.07
N ARG A 60 -3.26 -10.09 13.02
CA ARG A 60 -4.44 -9.69 13.83
C ARG A 60 -5.56 -9.10 12.98
N LEU A 61 -5.22 -8.21 12.05
CA LEU A 61 -6.19 -7.60 11.13
C LEU A 61 -6.86 -8.65 10.23
N ARG A 62 -6.06 -9.55 9.64
CA ARG A 62 -6.57 -10.64 8.80
C ARG A 62 -7.44 -11.62 9.60
N GLY A 63 -7.02 -11.96 10.82
CA GLY A 63 -7.79 -12.80 11.74
C GLY A 63 -9.15 -12.20 12.08
N ALA A 64 -9.26 -10.87 12.05
CA ALA A 64 -10.53 -10.15 12.19
C ALA A 64 -11.33 -10.02 10.88
N GLY A 65 -10.87 -10.65 9.78
CA GLY A 65 -11.55 -10.62 8.48
C GLY A 65 -11.36 -9.33 7.69
N VAL A 66 -10.31 -8.52 7.98
CA VAL A 66 -10.00 -7.28 7.27
C VAL A 66 -9.05 -7.56 6.11
N PRO A 67 -9.45 -7.44 4.85
CA PRO A 67 -8.55 -7.47 3.71
C PRO A 67 -7.49 -6.37 3.80
N LEU A 68 -6.23 -6.74 3.52
CA LEU A 68 -5.09 -5.84 3.59
C LEU A 68 -4.51 -5.60 2.20
N LEU A 69 -4.34 -4.34 1.86
CA LEU A 69 -3.69 -3.88 0.65
C LEU A 69 -2.51 -2.99 1.02
N ASN A 70 -1.53 -2.83 0.13
CA ASN A 70 -0.47 -1.84 0.31
C ASN A 70 -0.44 -0.85 -0.85
N GLN A 71 -0.21 0.41 -0.53
CA GLN A 71 0.17 1.40 -1.51
C GLN A 71 1.57 1.92 -1.15
N ALA A 72 2.48 1.87 -2.13
CA ALA A 72 3.84 2.39 -2.02
C ALA A 72 3.99 3.66 -2.86
N VAL A 73 4.98 4.48 -2.53
CA VAL A 73 5.44 5.59 -3.36
C VAL A 73 6.82 5.23 -3.91
N LEU A 74 7.02 5.44 -5.20
CA LEU A 74 8.32 5.28 -5.84
C LEU A 74 9.23 6.46 -5.47
N LEU A 75 10.34 6.17 -4.81
CA LEU A 75 11.22 7.17 -4.21
C LEU A 75 12.67 6.91 -4.64
N ARG A 76 13.30 7.91 -5.22
CA ARG A 76 14.71 7.87 -5.62
C ARG A 76 15.62 7.59 -4.43
N GLY A 77 16.55 6.65 -4.63
CA GLY A 77 17.53 6.24 -3.61
C GLY A 77 16.95 5.40 -2.47
N ILE A 78 15.66 5.05 -2.52
CA ILE A 78 14.98 4.22 -1.51
C ILE A 78 14.52 2.89 -2.14
N ASN A 79 13.67 2.96 -3.16
CA ASN A 79 13.07 1.78 -3.80
C ASN A 79 13.01 1.89 -5.33
N ASP A 80 13.85 2.73 -5.93
CA ASP A 80 13.93 3.01 -7.35
C ASP A 80 14.72 1.95 -8.14
N HIS A 81 14.68 0.70 -7.71
CA HIS A 81 15.26 -0.45 -8.42
C HIS A 81 14.39 -1.70 -8.27
N VAL A 82 14.48 -2.58 -9.26
CA VAL A 82 13.59 -3.74 -9.40
C VAL A 82 13.64 -4.67 -8.20
N ASP A 83 14.83 -4.91 -7.64
CA ASP A 83 14.99 -5.81 -6.48
C ASP A 83 14.23 -5.31 -5.27
N ALA A 84 14.35 -4.01 -4.90
CA ALA A 84 13.65 -3.47 -3.74
C ALA A 84 12.12 -3.51 -3.91
N LEU A 85 11.60 -3.28 -5.13
CA LEU A 85 10.16 -3.34 -5.42
C LEU A 85 9.65 -4.80 -5.40
N ALA A 86 10.45 -5.74 -5.92
CA ALA A 86 10.11 -7.15 -5.88
C ALA A 86 10.11 -7.68 -4.43
N ASP A 87 11.18 -7.40 -3.68
CA ASP A 87 11.29 -7.79 -2.27
C ASP A 87 10.14 -7.23 -1.43
N LEU A 88 9.72 -5.97 -1.68
CA LEU A 88 8.55 -5.39 -1.01
C LEU A 88 7.28 -6.16 -1.35
N SER A 89 7.04 -6.47 -2.63
CA SER A 89 5.83 -7.18 -3.06
C SER A 89 5.77 -8.60 -2.48
N GLU A 90 6.89 -9.31 -2.48
CA GLU A 90 7.00 -10.65 -1.92
C GLU A 90 6.82 -10.62 -0.39
N ARG A 91 7.51 -9.71 0.31
CA ARG A 91 7.39 -9.58 1.77
C ARG A 91 5.97 -9.20 2.20
N LEU A 92 5.30 -8.31 1.49
CA LEU A 92 3.89 -7.98 1.74
C LEU A 92 3.00 -9.22 1.61
N PHE A 93 3.19 -10.00 0.54
CA PHE A 93 2.40 -11.20 0.31
C PHE A 93 2.61 -12.27 1.38
N GLU A 94 3.86 -12.47 1.84
CA GLU A 94 4.17 -13.39 2.94
C GLU A 94 3.36 -13.08 4.20
N VAL A 95 3.19 -11.81 4.54
CA VAL A 95 2.39 -11.38 5.70
C VAL A 95 0.90 -11.20 5.38
N GLY A 96 0.48 -11.58 4.16
CA GLY A 96 -0.91 -11.57 3.70
C GLY A 96 -1.46 -10.18 3.39
N VAL A 97 -0.60 -9.28 2.93
CA VAL A 97 -0.94 -7.96 2.40
C VAL A 97 -0.75 -7.99 0.88
N MET A 98 -1.77 -7.58 0.12
CA MET A 98 -1.66 -7.55 -1.34
C MET A 98 -1.06 -6.24 -1.81
N PRO A 99 -0.02 -6.26 -2.68
CA PRO A 99 0.41 -5.07 -3.40
C PRO A 99 -0.76 -4.49 -4.20
N TYR A 100 -0.94 -3.17 -4.14
CA TYR A 100 -2.10 -2.53 -4.77
C TYR A 100 -1.70 -1.42 -5.71
N TYR A 101 -1.06 -0.38 -5.19
CA TYR A 101 -0.55 0.73 -5.98
C TYR A 101 0.93 0.99 -5.73
N LEU A 102 1.64 1.36 -6.81
CA LEU A 102 2.91 2.07 -6.78
C LEU A 102 2.66 3.47 -7.34
N HIS A 103 2.71 4.47 -6.46
CA HIS A 103 2.49 5.87 -6.84
C HIS A 103 3.79 6.54 -7.28
N LEU A 104 3.71 7.35 -8.33
CA LEU A 104 4.69 8.41 -8.51
C LEU A 104 4.57 9.41 -7.34
N LEU A 105 5.69 10.02 -6.98
CA LEU A 105 5.74 11.00 -5.90
C LEU A 105 4.95 12.25 -6.27
N ASP A 106 4.07 12.69 -5.38
CA ASP A 106 3.39 13.97 -5.53
C ASP A 106 4.37 15.13 -5.39
N ARG A 107 4.21 16.16 -6.22
CA ARG A 107 5.05 17.35 -6.21
C ARG A 107 4.75 18.23 -5.01
N VAL A 108 5.38 17.91 -3.87
CA VAL A 108 5.28 18.69 -2.63
C VAL A 108 6.62 19.36 -2.31
N ARG A 109 6.59 20.49 -1.62
CA ARG A 109 7.81 21.20 -1.20
C ARG A 109 8.71 20.27 -0.39
N GLY A 110 10.02 20.30 -0.70
CA GLY A 110 11.04 19.53 0.03
C GLY A 110 11.20 18.08 -0.42
N ALA A 111 10.35 17.54 -1.31
CA ALA A 111 10.40 16.14 -1.74
C ALA A 111 11.04 15.92 -3.13
N ALA A 112 11.39 16.98 -3.85
CA ALA A 112 11.85 16.88 -5.24
C ALA A 112 13.07 15.97 -5.45
N HIS A 113 13.94 15.83 -4.45
CA HIS A 113 15.12 14.95 -4.51
C HIS A 113 14.78 13.46 -4.50
N PHE A 114 13.55 13.10 -4.11
CA PHE A 114 13.03 11.73 -4.20
C PHE A 114 12.25 11.47 -5.48
N GLU A 115 12.07 12.46 -6.35
CA GLU A 115 11.29 12.29 -7.59
C GLU A 115 11.98 11.31 -8.54
N VAL A 116 11.22 10.33 -9.03
CA VAL A 116 11.59 9.42 -10.13
C VAL A 116 10.75 9.83 -11.34
N PRO A 117 11.37 10.20 -12.48
CA PRO A 117 10.66 10.54 -13.70
C PRO A 117 9.75 9.43 -14.20
N GLU A 118 8.61 9.77 -14.78
CA GLU A 118 7.62 8.79 -15.27
C GLU A 118 8.23 7.78 -16.25
N ALA A 119 9.08 8.22 -17.17
CA ALA A 119 9.73 7.33 -18.14
C ALA A 119 10.61 6.26 -17.46
N GLU A 120 11.29 6.64 -16.38
CA GLU A 120 12.10 5.73 -15.57
C GLU A 120 11.20 4.78 -14.78
N ALA A 121 10.14 5.30 -14.18
CA ALA A 121 9.15 4.49 -13.46
C ALA A 121 8.47 3.45 -14.35
N LEU A 122 8.14 3.81 -15.60
CA LEU A 122 7.61 2.89 -16.61
C LEU A 122 8.60 1.76 -16.93
N THR A 123 9.88 2.10 -17.05
CA THR A 123 10.94 1.13 -17.33
C THR A 123 11.08 0.15 -16.13
N LEU A 124 11.12 0.67 -14.92
CA LEU A 124 11.16 -0.13 -13.69
C LEU A 124 9.93 -1.03 -13.56
N HIS A 125 8.74 -0.50 -13.83
CA HIS A 125 7.51 -1.26 -13.71
C HIS A 125 7.45 -2.41 -14.73
N ARG A 126 7.92 -2.21 -15.97
CA ARG A 126 8.03 -3.27 -16.97
C ARG A 126 9.02 -4.36 -16.54
N ALA A 127 10.17 -3.98 -16.00
CA ALA A 127 11.15 -4.92 -15.48
C ALA A 127 10.59 -5.71 -14.27
N LEU A 128 9.82 -5.05 -13.40
CA LEU A 128 9.13 -5.69 -12.29
C LEU A 128 8.06 -6.69 -12.78
N ALA A 129 7.30 -6.32 -13.82
CA ALA A 129 6.30 -7.19 -14.45
C ALA A 129 6.89 -8.46 -15.08
N ALA A 130 8.14 -8.39 -15.55
CA ALA A 130 8.86 -9.57 -16.07
C ALA A 130 9.35 -10.51 -14.95
N ARG A 131 9.40 -10.04 -13.70
CA ARG A 131 9.92 -10.78 -12.54
C ARG A 131 8.84 -11.35 -11.64
N LEU A 132 7.73 -10.63 -11.47
CA LEU A 132 6.66 -10.99 -10.53
C LEU A 132 5.45 -11.60 -11.24
N PRO A 133 4.74 -12.54 -10.61
CA PRO A 133 3.42 -12.93 -11.07
C PRO A 133 2.47 -11.74 -10.99
N GLY A 134 1.49 -11.67 -11.93
CA GLY A 134 0.64 -10.50 -12.09
C GLY A 134 -0.12 -10.06 -10.84
N TYR A 135 -0.45 -10.97 -9.92
CA TYR A 135 -1.13 -10.64 -8.66
C TYR A 135 -0.22 -9.97 -7.61
N LEU A 136 1.10 -10.01 -7.78
CA LEU A 136 2.08 -9.30 -6.95
C LEU A 136 2.57 -7.99 -7.59
N LEU A 137 2.16 -7.71 -8.83
CA LEU A 137 2.54 -6.49 -9.52
C LEU A 137 1.59 -5.34 -9.12
N PRO A 138 2.05 -4.31 -8.38
CA PRO A 138 1.23 -3.16 -8.06
C PRO A 138 0.95 -2.33 -9.30
N ARG A 139 -0.22 -1.70 -9.37
CA ARG A 139 -0.58 -0.79 -10.47
C ARG A 139 0.23 0.51 -10.36
N LEU A 140 0.91 0.90 -11.41
CA LEU A 140 1.58 2.19 -11.47
C LEU A 140 0.55 3.30 -11.67
N ALA A 141 0.55 4.29 -10.76
CA ALA A 141 -0.45 5.36 -10.75
C ALA A 141 0.16 6.69 -10.29
N ARG A 142 -0.55 7.77 -10.58
CA ARG A 142 -0.30 9.09 -9.99
C ARG A 142 -1.62 9.74 -9.56
N GLU A 143 -1.51 10.70 -8.66
CA GLU A 143 -2.62 11.58 -8.33
C GLU A 143 -2.51 12.88 -9.13
N GLU A 144 -3.61 13.29 -9.75
CA GLU A 144 -3.69 14.53 -10.51
C GLU A 144 -4.72 15.46 -9.85
N PRO A 145 -4.35 16.71 -9.53
CA PRO A 145 -5.29 17.65 -8.94
C PRO A 145 -6.53 17.81 -9.84
N GLY A 146 -7.71 17.65 -9.25
CA GLY A 146 -8.98 17.78 -9.96
C GLY A 146 -9.45 16.53 -10.74
N ALA A 147 -8.65 15.48 -10.80
CA ALA A 147 -9.09 14.21 -11.38
C ALA A 147 -10.10 13.51 -10.46
N PRO A 148 -11.11 12.80 -11.01
CA PRO A 148 -12.11 12.08 -10.21
C PRO A 148 -11.54 10.87 -9.45
N GLY A 149 -10.30 10.50 -9.70
CA GLY A 149 -9.60 9.38 -9.09
C GLY A 149 -8.14 9.31 -9.52
N LYS A 150 -7.48 8.20 -9.15
CA LYS A 150 -6.08 7.96 -9.52
C LYS A 150 -5.95 7.72 -11.02
N THR A 151 -5.00 8.40 -11.66
CA THR A 151 -4.63 8.14 -13.06
C THR A 151 -3.71 6.93 -13.12
N LEU A 152 -4.19 5.85 -13.74
CA LEU A 152 -3.35 4.67 -13.99
C LEU A 152 -2.39 4.98 -15.13
N ILE A 153 -1.12 4.64 -14.94
CA ILE A 153 -0.07 4.79 -15.94
C ILE A 153 0.18 3.43 -16.61
N LEU A 154 0.10 2.36 -15.83
CA LEU A 154 0.10 0.95 -16.25
C LEU A 154 -0.69 0.09 -15.25
#